data_73b22ec679e763979a80dc962577e394
#
_entry.id   73b22ec679e763979a80dc962577e394
#
_cell.length_a   1.000
_cell.length_b   1.000
_cell.length_c   1.000
_cell.angle_alpha   90.00
_cell.angle_beta   90.00
_cell.angle_gamma   90.00
#
_symmetry.space_group_name_H-M   'P 1'
#
loop_
_entity.id
_entity.type
_entity.pdbx_description
1 polymer ?
#
loop_
_entity_poly.entity_id
_entity_poly.type
_entity_poly.pdbx_seq_one_letter_code
_entity_poly.pdbx_strand_id
1 'polypeptide(L)'
;MVAPAEPLPTELSPKARRTRASLVDAATEVFAKQQYLGTNVADIVSRAGVSHGTFYTYFDSKEDIFREVGLEMQRRFLAVRDEVPGPDEATLLERVEATNRSYLCVYHKNADLFAVIEQGATFNEELRKIRLEIRNGFVDRSEQAIARFQREGLVYDDLDARYVANALGSMVDRFAYVWLVLGEEFELEEAVRTLTLLWARALGVEAPPGTMPRKRKRRKRS
;
A
#
# COMPACT_ATOMS: atom_id res chain seq x y z
N MET A 1 -21.40 5.12 -34.50
CA MET A 1 -22.18 4.58 -33.38
C MET A 1 -21.49 3.28 -32.98
N VAL A 2 -20.64 3.36 -31.95
CA VAL A 2 -19.93 2.18 -31.37
C VAL A 2 -20.90 1.57 -30.38
N ALA A 3 -21.18 0.28 -30.50
CA ALA A 3 -22.02 -0.46 -29.55
C ALA A 3 -21.37 -0.42 -28.17
N PRO A 4 -22.13 -0.26 -27.06
CA PRO A 4 -21.58 -0.36 -25.72
C PRO A 4 -21.04 -1.79 -25.53
N ALA A 5 -19.83 -1.89 -24.96
CA ALA A 5 -19.23 -3.16 -24.59
C ALA A 5 -20.18 -3.92 -23.66
N GLU A 6 -20.44 -5.18 -23.96
CA GLU A 6 -21.23 -6.05 -23.09
C GLU A 6 -20.56 -6.15 -21.72
N PRO A 7 -21.28 -6.05 -20.61
CA PRO A 7 -20.73 -6.25 -19.29
C PRO A 7 -20.12 -7.65 -19.20
N LEU A 8 -18.87 -7.75 -18.73
CA LEU A 8 -18.17 -9.01 -18.49
C LEU A 8 -19.09 -9.96 -17.70
N PRO A 9 -19.13 -11.26 -18.04
CA PRO A 9 -19.92 -12.24 -17.31
C PRO A 9 -19.56 -12.20 -15.82
N THR A 10 -20.53 -12.17 -14.95
CA THR A 10 -20.40 -12.00 -13.51
C THR A 10 -19.53 -13.07 -12.83
N GLU A 11 -19.14 -14.15 -13.55
CA GLU A 11 -18.19 -15.17 -13.09
C GLU A 11 -17.29 -15.67 -14.23
N LEU A 12 -16.01 -15.28 -14.18
CA LEU A 12 -14.99 -15.85 -15.06
C LEU A 12 -14.79 -17.33 -14.76
N SER A 13 -14.65 -18.17 -15.80
CA SER A 13 -14.28 -19.57 -15.63
C SER A 13 -12.93 -19.71 -14.88
N PRO A 14 -12.63 -20.86 -14.25
CA PRO A 14 -11.35 -21.07 -13.56
C PRO A 14 -10.14 -20.86 -14.49
N LYS A 15 -10.23 -21.23 -15.77
CA LYS A 15 -9.19 -20.99 -16.77
C LYS A 15 -9.02 -19.50 -17.06
N ALA A 16 -10.12 -18.77 -17.23
CA ALA A 16 -10.10 -17.33 -17.49
C ALA A 16 -9.52 -16.54 -16.31
N ARG A 17 -9.85 -16.91 -15.07
CA ARG A 17 -9.24 -16.32 -13.87
C ARG A 17 -7.74 -16.53 -13.82
N ARG A 18 -7.24 -17.72 -14.14
CA ARG A 18 -5.79 -18.00 -14.18
C ARG A 18 -5.07 -17.17 -15.24
N THR A 19 -5.65 -17.06 -16.45
CA THR A 19 -5.06 -16.25 -17.52
C THR A 19 -5.00 -14.77 -17.13
N ARG A 20 -6.10 -14.24 -16.55
CA ARG A 20 -6.15 -12.86 -16.07
C ARG A 20 -5.10 -12.60 -14.97
N ALA A 21 -4.96 -13.50 -14.00
CA ALA A 21 -3.95 -13.42 -12.95
C ALA A 21 -2.53 -13.44 -13.53
N SER A 22 -2.24 -14.36 -14.47
CA SER A 22 -0.94 -14.42 -15.15
C SER A 22 -0.60 -13.14 -15.91
N LEU A 23 -1.58 -12.46 -16.52
CA LEU A 23 -1.38 -11.16 -17.14
C LEU A 23 -1.03 -10.08 -16.12
N VAL A 24 -1.71 -10.05 -14.96
CA VAL A 24 -1.43 -9.08 -13.88
C VAL A 24 -0.03 -9.31 -13.27
N ASP A 25 0.36 -10.57 -13.04
CA ASP A 25 1.69 -10.90 -12.54
C ASP A 25 2.78 -10.49 -13.55
N ALA A 26 2.59 -10.80 -14.83
CA ALA A 26 3.51 -10.38 -15.90
C ALA A 26 3.62 -8.86 -16.00
N ALA A 27 2.50 -8.15 -15.94
CA ALA A 27 2.47 -6.68 -15.97
C ALA A 27 3.21 -6.09 -14.76
N THR A 28 3.02 -6.66 -13.57
CA THR A 28 3.74 -6.25 -12.35
C THR A 28 5.26 -6.30 -12.55
N GLU A 29 5.77 -7.41 -13.08
CA GLU A 29 7.21 -7.56 -13.33
C GLU A 29 7.73 -6.61 -14.42
N VAL A 30 6.96 -6.42 -15.51
CA VAL A 30 7.36 -5.54 -16.61
C VAL A 30 7.36 -4.08 -16.16
N PHE A 31 6.32 -3.62 -15.46
CA PHE A 31 6.28 -2.27 -14.90
C PHE A 31 7.41 -1.99 -13.91
N ALA A 32 7.72 -2.92 -13.02
CA ALA A 32 8.82 -2.77 -12.08
C ALA A 32 10.17 -2.61 -12.78
N LYS A 33 10.41 -3.29 -13.90
CA LYS A 33 11.68 -3.25 -14.63
C LYS A 33 11.82 -2.10 -15.61
N GLN A 34 10.75 -1.78 -16.36
CA GLN A 34 10.78 -0.85 -17.49
C GLN A 34 10.14 0.50 -17.16
N GLN A 35 9.60 0.66 -15.97
CA GLN A 35 8.79 1.79 -15.56
C GLN A 35 7.51 1.91 -16.42
N TYR A 36 6.56 2.78 -16.04
CA TYR A 36 5.29 2.89 -16.76
C TYR A 36 5.46 3.36 -18.22
N LEU A 37 6.31 4.38 -18.45
CA LEU A 37 6.49 4.95 -19.80
C LEU A 37 7.21 4.01 -20.76
N GLY A 38 8.15 3.20 -20.26
CA GLY A 38 8.91 2.24 -21.05
C GLY A 38 8.14 0.96 -21.40
N THR A 39 7.05 0.67 -20.70
CA THR A 39 6.24 -0.54 -20.89
C THR A 39 5.22 -0.39 -21.99
N ASN A 40 5.08 -1.41 -22.84
CA ASN A 40 3.98 -1.55 -23.80
C ASN A 40 3.26 -2.89 -23.63
N VAL A 41 2.09 -3.03 -24.26
CA VAL A 41 1.28 -4.26 -24.17
C VAL A 41 2.02 -5.47 -24.74
N ALA A 42 2.88 -5.28 -25.76
CA ALA A 42 3.66 -6.36 -26.37
C ALA A 42 4.61 -7.01 -25.35
N ASP A 43 5.23 -6.22 -24.47
CA ASP A 43 6.12 -6.72 -23.43
C ASP A 43 5.35 -7.56 -22.41
N ILE A 44 4.16 -7.10 -22.02
CA ILE A 44 3.30 -7.80 -21.06
C ILE A 44 2.83 -9.15 -21.60
N VAL A 45 2.31 -9.18 -22.84
CA VAL A 45 1.83 -10.43 -23.44
C VAL A 45 2.95 -11.42 -23.71
N SER A 46 4.11 -10.92 -24.13
CA SER A 46 5.34 -11.71 -24.29
C SER A 46 5.75 -12.36 -22.96
N ARG A 47 5.74 -11.58 -21.87
CA ARG A 47 6.08 -12.07 -20.53
C ARG A 47 5.07 -13.07 -19.98
N ALA A 48 3.77 -12.86 -20.28
CA ALA A 48 2.67 -13.75 -19.87
C ALA A 48 2.56 -15.02 -20.74
N GLY A 49 3.21 -15.07 -21.90
CA GLY A 49 3.12 -16.18 -22.86
C GLY A 49 1.75 -16.29 -23.54
N VAL A 50 1.08 -15.15 -23.79
CA VAL A 50 -0.23 -15.10 -24.41
C VAL A 50 -0.24 -14.21 -25.67
N SER A 51 -1.33 -14.25 -26.46
CA SER A 51 -1.49 -13.38 -27.62
C SER A 51 -2.01 -11.98 -27.23
N HIS A 52 -1.79 -10.98 -28.10
CA HIS A 52 -2.42 -9.65 -27.96
C HIS A 52 -3.94 -9.73 -27.87
N GLY A 53 -4.59 -10.60 -28.68
CA GLY A 53 -6.05 -10.82 -28.62
C GLY A 53 -6.49 -11.32 -27.25
N THR A 54 -5.70 -12.20 -26.62
CA THR A 54 -5.96 -12.65 -25.25
C THR A 54 -5.89 -11.51 -24.24
N PHE A 55 -4.93 -10.60 -24.36
CA PHE A 55 -4.85 -9.42 -23.51
C PHE A 55 -6.14 -8.60 -23.58
N TYR A 56 -6.56 -8.23 -24.80
CA TYR A 56 -7.75 -7.39 -25.01
C TYR A 56 -9.09 -8.09 -24.68
N THR A 57 -9.07 -9.40 -24.37
CA THR A 57 -10.23 -10.09 -23.77
C THR A 57 -10.42 -9.71 -22.28
N TYR A 58 -9.36 -9.26 -21.59
CA TYR A 58 -9.37 -9.00 -20.15
C TYR A 58 -9.12 -7.55 -19.75
N PHE A 59 -8.43 -6.78 -20.59
CA PHE A 59 -8.00 -5.41 -20.30
C PHE A 59 -8.11 -4.55 -21.56
N ASP A 60 -8.71 -3.38 -21.40
CA ASP A 60 -8.95 -2.47 -22.53
C ASP A 60 -7.70 -1.67 -22.90
N SER A 61 -6.78 -1.45 -21.96
CA SER A 61 -5.59 -0.62 -22.14
C SER A 61 -4.47 -0.98 -21.18
N LYS A 62 -3.29 -0.35 -21.38
CA LYS A 62 -2.17 -0.39 -20.43
C LYS A 62 -2.54 0.23 -19.09
N GLU A 63 -3.33 1.29 -19.09
CA GLU A 63 -3.86 1.96 -17.91
C GLU A 63 -4.76 1.02 -17.10
N ASP A 64 -5.60 0.24 -17.78
CA ASP A 64 -6.54 -0.67 -17.12
C ASP A 64 -5.82 -1.81 -16.40
N ILE A 65 -4.86 -2.48 -17.06
CA ILE A 65 -4.06 -3.50 -16.37
C ILE A 65 -3.17 -2.89 -15.29
N PHE A 66 -2.68 -1.65 -15.44
CA PHE A 66 -1.92 -0.96 -14.40
C PHE A 66 -2.78 -0.68 -13.17
N ARG A 67 -4.04 -0.27 -13.35
CA ARG A 67 -5.01 -0.15 -12.26
C ARG A 67 -5.18 -1.49 -11.52
N GLU A 68 -5.34 -2.57 -12.25
CA GLU A 68 -5.49 -3.89 -11.63
C GLU A 68 -4.24 -4.33 -10.86
N VAL A 69 -3.04 -4.03 -11.37
CA VAL A 69 -1.78 -4.23 -10.63
C VAL A 69 -1.78 -3.45 -9.31
N GLY A 70 -2.22 -2.20 -9.33
CA GLY A 70 -2.35 -1.37 -8.13
C GLY A 70 -3.37 -1.91 -7.13
N LEU A 71 -4.54 -2.34 -7.60
CA LEU A 71 -5.58 -2.94 -6.77
C LEU A 71 -5.14 -4.30 -6.19
N GLU A 72 -4.40 -5.11 -6.95
CA GLU A 72 -3.84 -6.36 -6.45
C GLU A 72 -2.80 -6.10 -5.36
N MET A 73 -1.94 -5.10 -5.55
CA MET A 73 -1.00 -4.67 -4.52
C MET A 73 -1.74 -4.22 -3.25
N GLN A 74 -2.80 -3.43 -3.39
CA GLN A 74 -3.65 -3.04 -2.25
C GLN A 74 -4.24 -4.27 -1.55
N ARG A 75 -4.79 -5.22 -2.31
CA ARG A 75 -5.33 -6.48 -1.74
C ARG A 75 -4.28 -7.25 -0.94
N ARG A 76 -3.05 -7.38 -1.46
CA ARG A 76 -1.93 -8.03 -0.74
C ARG A 76 -1.57 -7.30 0.55
N PHE A 77 -1.56 -5.98 0.54
CA PHE A 77 -1.37 -5.19 1.76
C PHE A 77 -2.48 -5.44 2.80
N LEU A 78 -3.70 -5.54 2.32
CA LEU A 78 -4.85 -5.73 3.20
C LEU A 78 -4.93 -7.16 3.75
N ALA A 79 -4.49 -8.17 2.96
CA ALA A 79 -4.46 -9.57 3.39
C ALA A 79 -3.45 -9.82 4.52
N VAL A 80 -2.27 -9.20 4.45
CA VAL A 80 -1.25 -9.30 5.52
C VAL A 80 -1.76 -8.74 6.87
N ARG A 81 -2.76 -7.86 6.84
CA ARG A 81 -3.39 -7.31 8.03
C ARG A 81 -4.31 -8.32 8.74
N ASP A 82 -4.86 -9.31 8.04
CA ASP A 82 -5.68 -10.36 8.67
C ASP A 82 -4.82 -11.25 9.59
N GLU A 83 -3.48 -11.11 9.51
CA GLU A 83 -2.51 -11.68 10.46
C GLU A 83 -2.26 -10.77 11.69
N VAL A 84 -2.82 -9.54 11.71
CA VAL A 84 -2.70 -8.65 12.89
C VAL A 84 -3.63 -9.17 14.00
N PRO A 85 -3.12 -9.37 15.23
CA PRO A 85 -3.90 -9.88 16.33
C PRO A 85 -5.19 -9.09 16.59
N GLY A 86 -6.24 -9.79 16.95
CA GLY A 86 -7.53 -9.19 17.28
C GLY A 86 -7.49 -8.30 18.53
N PRO A 87 -8.57 -7.56 18.83
CA PRO A 87 -8.63 -6.68 20.02
C PRO A 87 -8.53 -7.44 21.34
N ASP A 88 -8.91 -8.70 21.37
CA ASP A 88 -8.85 -9.56 22.56
C ASP A 88 -7.49 -10.27 22.72
N GLU A 89 -6.63 -10.20 21.70
CA GLU A 89 -5.34 -10.92 21.63
C GLU A 89 -4.13 -10.01 21.81
N ALA A 90 -4.27 -8.71 21.55
CA ALA A 90 -3.19 -7.74 21.60
C ALA A 90 -3.66 -6.33 21.95
N THR A 91 -2.80 -5.58 22.62
CA THR A 91 -3.00 -4.16 22.92
C THR A 91 -3.10 -3.32 21.64
N LEU A 92 -3.69 -2.13 21.75
CA LEU A 92 -3.74 -1.19 20.62
C LEU A 92 -2.33 -0.88 20.06
N LEU A 93 -1.34 -0.73 20.95
CA LEU A 93 0.05 -0.46 20.55
C LEU A 93 0.66 -1.61 19.73
N GLU A 94 0.49 -2.85 20.19
CA GLU A 94 0.96 -4.04 19.46
C GLU A 94 0.30 -4.17 18.08
N ARG A 95 -0.98 -3.83 17.99
CA ARG A 95 -1.71 -3.82 16.71
C ARG A 95 -1.22 -2.73 15.75
N VAL A 96 -0.91 -1.53 16.26
CA VAL A 96 -0.30 -0.46 15.47
C VAL A 96 1.09 -0.88 15.01
N GLU A 97 1.88 -1.50 15.88
CA GLU A 97 3.20 -2.03 15.54
C GLU A 97 3.13 -3.08 14.44
N ALA A 98 2.28 -4.09 14.59
CA ALA A 98 2.07 -5.13 13.58
C ALA A 98 1.63 -4.53 12.23
N THR A 99 0.75 -3.53 12.24
CA THR A 99 0.30 -2.83 11.03
C THR A 99 1.44 -2.08 10.35
N ASN A 100 2.23 -1.30 11.09
CA ASN A 100 3.38 -0.56 10.54
C ASN A 100 4.44 -1.52 9.99
N ARG A 101 4.74 -2.60 10.73
CA ARG A 101 5.68 -3.64 10.29
C ARG A 101 5.24 -4.29 8.98
N SER A 102 4.00 -4.72 8.90
CA SER A 102 3.42 -5.32 7.71
C SER A 102 3.47 -4.36 6.53
N TYR A 103 3.10 -3.09 6.74
CA TYR A 103 3.18 -2.06 5.71
C TYR A 103 4.61 -1.91 5.17
N LEU A 104 5.59 -1.70 6.03
CA LEU A 104 6.99 -1.53 5.63
C LEU A 104 7.56 -2.77 4.92
N CYS A 105 7.22 -3.97 5.39
CA CYS A 105 7.65 -5.22 4.74
C CYS A 105 7.06 -5.37 3.33
N VAL A 106 5.78 -5.07 3.14
CA VAL A 106 5.15 -5.14 1.81
C VAL A 106 5.67 -4.03 0.91
N TYR A 107 5.86 -2.83 1.45
CA TYR A 107 6.47 -1.73 0.69
C TYR A 107 7.87 -2.11 0.19
N HIS A 108 8.71 -2.65 1.08
CA HIS A 108 10.06 -3.10 0.74
C HIS A 108 10.08 -4.12 -0.41
N LYS A 109 9.16 -5.10 -0.38
CA LYS A 109 9.04 -6.12 -1.44
C LYS A 109 8.58 -5.56 -2.79
N ASN A 110 7.95 -4.38 -2.82
CA ASN A 110 7.32 -3.80 -3.99
C ASN A 110 7.79 -2.35 -4.25
N ALA A 111 8.96 -1.97 -3.76
CA ALA A 111 9.45 -0.58 -3.82
C ALA A 111 9.49 -0.03 -5.24
N ASP A 112 9.94 -0.83 -6.22
CA ASP A 112 10.00 -0.44 -7.63
C ASP A 112 8.61 -0.14 -8.19
N LEU A 113 7.60 -0.94 -7.84
CA LEU A 113 6.22 -0.71 -8.27
C LEU A 113 5.62 0.54 -7.62
N PHE A 114 5.91 0.78 -6.34
CA PHE A 114 5.52 2.05 -5.68
C PHE A 114 6.14 3.26 -6.36
N ALA A 115 7.43 3.19 -6.70
CA ALA A 115 8.12 4.25 -7.42
C ALA A 115 7.44 4.55 -8.77
N VAL A 116 7.03 3.52 -9.52
CA VAL A 116 6.31 3.65 -10.79
C VAL A 116 4.95 4.33 -10.60
N ILE A 117 4.19 3.94 -9.57
CA ILE A 117 2.87 4.51 -9.27
C ILE A 117 3.01 5.98 -8.89
N GLU A 118 3.93 6.32 -7.98
CA GLU A 118 4.18 7.70 -7.55
C GLU A 118 4.62 8.58 -8.72
N GLN A 119 5.57 8.11 -9.52
CA GLN A 119 6.06 8.85 -10.67
C GLN A 119 4.95 9.06 -11.71
N GLY A 120 4.19 8.01 -12.04
CA GLY A 120 3.12 8.07 -13.02
C GLY A 120 2.02 9.07 -12.65
N ALA A 121 1.68 9.16 -11.37
CA ALA A 121 0.66 10.07 -10.87
C ALA A 121 1.00 11.57 -11.05
N THR A 122 2.26 11.92 -11.29
CA THR A 122 2.69 13.32 -11.46
C THR A 122 2.39 13.89 -12.85
N PHE A 123 2.31 13.08 -13.88
CA PHE A 123 2.15 13.53 -15.27
C PHE A 123 0.93 12.95 -15.99
N ASN A 124 0.25 11.96 -15.42
CA ASN A 124 -0.90 11.30 -16.02
C ASN A 124 -2.09 11.30 -15.06
N GLU A 125 -3.22 11.88 -15.51
CA GLU A 125 -4.40 12.02 -14.65
C GLU A 125 -5.05 10.67 -14.30
N GLU A 126 -5.05 9.71 -15.23
CA GLU A 126 -5.60 8.37 -14.96
C GLU A 126 -4.74 7.63 -13.92
N LEU A 127 -3.41 7.72 -14.01
CA LEU A 127 -2.52 7.15 -13.01
C LEU A 127 -2.66 7.84 -11.64
N ARG A 128 -2.93 9.15 -11.64
CA ARG A 128 -3.25 9.88 -10.41
C ARG A 128 -4.52 9.37 -9.75
N LYS A 129 -5.57 9.08 -10.54
CA LYS A 129 -6.82 8.48 -10.02
C LYS A 129 -6.55 7.11 -9.42
N ILE A 130 -5.80 6.27 -10.13
CA ILE A 130 -5.38 4.94 -9.63
C ILE A 130 -4.63 5.07 -8.31
N ARG A 131 -3.65 5.99 -8.22
CA ARG A 131 -2.90 6.24 -6.98
C ARG A 131 -3.80 6.68 -5.83
N LEU A 132 -4.79 7.53 -6.10
CA LEU A 132 -5.77 7.97 -5.12
C LEU A 132 -6.70 6.84 -4.69
N GLU A 133 -7.16 5.99 -5.59
CA GLU A 133 -7.97 4.80 -5.28
C GLU A 133 -7.22 3.86 -4.33
N ILE A 134 -5.96 3.54 -4.66
CA ILE A 134 -5.09 2.72 -3.81
C ILE A 134 -4.95 3.34 -2.42
N ARG A 135 -4.61 4.64 -2.36
CA ARG A 135 -4.41 5.37 -1.11
C ARG A 135 -5.67 5.41 -0.26
N ASN A 136 -6.81 5.74 -0.87
CA ASN A 136 -8.07 5.86 -0.16
C ASN A 136 -8.50 4.55 0.51
N GLY A 137 -8.23 3.42 -0.11
CA GLY A 137 -8.49 2.12 0.51
C GLY A 137 -7.75 1.91 1.84
N PHE A 138 -6.55 2.49 2.00
CA PHE A 138 -5.81 2.46 3.28
C PHE A 138 -6.36 3.48 4.27
N VAL A 139 -6.61 4.71 3.80
CA VAL A 139 -7.12 5.80 4.64
C VAL A 139 -8.49 5.45 5.22
N ASP A 140 -9.41 4.95 4.42
CA ASP A 140 -10.77 4.61 4.84
C ASP A 140 -10.79 3.55 5.94
N ARG A 141 -9.89 2.56 5.86
CA ARG A 141 -9.76 1.56 6.92
C ARG A 141 -9.16 2.12 8.20
N SER A 142 -8.14 2.96 8.09
CA SER A 142 -7.52 3.62 9.24
C SER A 142 -8.51 4.54 9.93
N GLU A 143 -9.29 5.31 9.16
CA GLU A 143 -10.37 6.15 9.66
C GLU A 143 -11.41 5.35 10.43
N GLN A 144 -11.92 4.26 9.84
CA GLN A 144 -12.90 3.39 10.51
C GLN A 144 -12.37 2.82 11.84
N ALA A 145 -11.09 2.43 11.87
CA ALA A 145 -10.46 1.92 13.08
C ALA A 145 -10.31 3.02 14.14
N ILE A 146 -9.83 4.20 13.77
CA ILE A 146 -9.66 5.35 14.68
C ILE A 146 -11.02 5.79 15.21
N ALA A 147 -12.03 5.98 14.33
CA ALA A 147 -13.37 6.37 14.74
C ALA A 147 -14.03 5.36 15.70
N ARG A 148 -13.74 4.06 15.55
CA ARG A 148 -14.18 3.05 16.51
C ARG A 148 -13.47 3.22 17.84
N PHE A 149 -12.15 3.40 17.86
CA PHE A 149 -11.38 3.56 19.10
C PHE A 149 -11.76 4.87 19.83
N GLN A 150 -12.09 5.95 19.12
CA GLN A 150 -12.62 7.18 19.70
C GLN A 150 -13.96 6.92 20.42
N ARG A 151 -14.90 6.21 19.79
CA ARG A 151 -16.18 5.85 20.39
C ARG A 151 -16.04 4.91 21.62
N GLU A 152 -15.00 4.09 21.64
CA GLU A 152 -14.67 3.21 22.76
C GLU A 152 -13.89 3.92 23.87
N GLY A 153 -13.50 5.20 23.67
CA GLY A 153 -12.71 5.98 24.63
C GLY A 153 -11.27 5.50 24.78
N LEU A 154 -10.74 4.78 23.79
CA LEU A 154 -9.39 4.20 23.82
C LEU A 154 -8.31 5.16 23.27
N VAL A 155 -8.72 6.17 22.54
CA VAL A 155 -7.83 7.19 21.93
C VAL A 155 -8.47 8.57 22.06
N TYR A 156 -7.69 9.64 21.84
CA TYR A 156 -8.20 11.01 21.82
C TYR A 156 -9.28 11.17 20.75
N ASP A 157 -10.33 11.93 21.06
CA ASP A 157 -11.47 12.22 20.18
C ASP A 157 -11.60 13.70 19.81
N ASP A 158 -10.59 14.49 20.16
CA ASP A 158 -10.49 15.94 19.88
C ASP A 158 -10.17 16.27 18.42
N LEU A 159 -9.77 15.26 17.62
CA LEU A 159 -9.47 15.39 16.20
C LEU A 159 -10.35 14.48 15.35
N ASP A 160 -10.72 14.96 14.17
CA ASP A 160 -11.46 14.17 13.19
C ASP A 160 -10.67 12.96 12.70
N ALA A 161 -11.27 11.77 12.78
CA ALA A 161 -10.64 10.50 12.45
C ALA A 161 -10.09 10.45 11.02
N ARG A 162 -10.79 11.11 10.04
CA ARG A 162 -10.36 11.18 8.65
C ARG A 162 -9.04 11.95 8.50
N TYR A 163 -8.93 13.09 9.17
CA TYR A 163 -7.69 13.90 9.15
C TYR A 163 -6.54 13.16 9.82
N VAL A 164 -6.79 12.54 10.96
CA VAL A 164 -5.79 11.73 11.68
C VAL A 164 -5.29 10.57 10.81
N ALA A 165 -6.23 9.81 10.21
CA ALA A 165 -5.87 8.69 9.31
C ALA A 165 -5.03 9.15 8.11
N ASN A 166 -5.40 10.30 7.51
CA ASN A 166 -4.64 10.88 6.40
C ASN A 166 -3.23 11.33 6.82
N ALA A 167 -3.10 12.02 7.95
CA ALA A 167 -1.83 12.55 8.42
C ALA A 167 -0.86 11.42 8.78
N LEU A 168 -1.31 10.50 9.65
CA LEU A 168 -0.47 9.41 10.14
C LEU A 168 -0.15 8.39 9.04
N GLY A 169 -1.12 8.06 8.18
CA GLY A 169 -0.88 7.20 7.02
C GLY A 169 0.11 7.81 6.03
N SER A 170 0.00 9.12 5.75
CA SER A 170 0.97 9.84 4.89
C SER A 170 2.38 9.88 5.48
N MET A 171 2.49 9.97 6.81
CA MET A 171 3.79 9.91 7.49
C MET A 171 4.47 8.57 7.23
N VAL A 172 3.78 7.45 7.42
CA VAL A 172 4.33 6.11 7.21
C VAL A 172 4.67 5.87 5.73
N ASP A 173 3.76 6.22 4.84
CA ASP A 173 3.93 6.08 3.38
C ASP A 173 5.14 6.89 2.89
N ARG A 174 5.26 8.16 3.30
CA ARG A 174 6.38 9.00 2.89
C ARG A 174 7.71 8.57 3.50
N PHE A 175 7.70 8.09 4.74
CA PHE A 175 8.88 7.49 5.36
C PHE A 175 9.38 6.27 4.57
N ALA A 176 8.46 5.35 4.21
CA ALA A 176 8.78 4.19 3.39
C ALA A 176 9.35 4.58 2.02
N TYR A 177 8.78 5.59 1.36
CA TYR A 177 9.29 6.11 0.10
C TYR A 177 10.71 6.66 0.21
N VAL A 178 10.98 7.49 1.22
CA VAL A 178 12.32 8.06 1.45
C VAL A 178 13.35 6.95 1.71
N TRP A 179 12.97 5.96 2.50
CA TRP A 179 13.84 4.82 2.78
C TRP A 179 14.08 3.94 1.56
N LEU A 180 13.00 3.43 0.96
CA LEU A 180 13.05 2.28 0.05
C LEU A 180 13.12 2.68 -1.43
N VAL A 181 12.75 3.92 -1.77
CA VAL A 181 12.80 4.43 -3.15
C VAL A 181 13.90 5.46 -3.34
N LEU A 182 14.07 6.40 -2.37
CA LEU A 182 15.13 7.41 -2.47
C LEU A 182 16.48 6.94 -1.91
N GLY A 183 16.53 5.78 -1.24
CA GLY A 183 17.78 5.12 -0.82
C GLY A 183 18.37 5.63 0.49
N GLU A 184 17.60 6.31 1.33
CA GLU A 184 18.02 6.56 2.72
C GLU A 184 18.16 5.23 3.46
N GLU A 185 19.09 5.16 4.41
CA GLU A 185 19.35 3.93 5.17
C GLU A 185 18.69 3.98 6.54
N PHE A 186 17.75 3.06 6.79
CA PHE A 186 17.12 2.86 8.09
C PHE A 186 17.08 1.38 8.47
N GLU A 187 17.13 1.10 9.75
CA GLU A 187 16.94 -0.24 10.30
C GLU A 187 15.44 -0.51 10.50
N LEU A 188 14.94 -1.66 10.03
CA LEU A 188 13.52 -2.02 10.06
C LEU A 188 12.92 -1.93 11.47
N GLU A 189 13.60 -2.50 12.46
CA GLU A 189 13.09 -2.53 13.85
C GLU A 189 12.99 -1.13 14.46
N GLU A 190 13.94 -0.26 14.19
CA GLU A 190 13.92 1.12 14.70
C GLU A 190 12.89 1.98 13.91
N ALA A 191 12.69 1.72 12.63
CA ALA A 191 11.66 2.35 11.82
C ALA A 191 10.26 1.97 12.33
N VAL A 192 9.98 0.69 12.48
CA VAL A 192 8.70 0.17 13.04
C VAL A 192 8.44 0.78 14.40
N ARG A 193 9.42 0.68 15.31
CA ARG A 193 9.31 1.22 16.67
C ARG A 193 9.01 2.72 16.67
N THR A 194 9.75 3.49 15.86
CA THR A 194 9.60 4.96 15.82
C THR A 194 8.23 5.35 15.29
N LEU A 195 7.79 4.78 14.18
CA LEU A 195 6.49 5.06 13.58
C LEU A 195 5.34 4.65 14.52
N THR A 196 5.47 3.51 15.19
CA THR A 196 4.47 3.03 16.17
C THR A 196 4.34 3.99 17.35
N LEU A 197 5.46 4.48 17.89
CA LEU A 197 5.42 5.44 18.99
C LEU A 197 4.87 6.81 18.57
N LEU A 198 5.12 7.25 17.34
CA LEU A 198 4.52 8.47 16.80
C LEU A 198 3.00 8.35 16.66
N TRP A 199 2.51 7.21 16.16
CA TRP A 199 1.08 6.91 16.10
C TRP A 199 0.45 6.88 17.51
N ALA A 200 1.05 6.14 18.45
CA ALA A 200 0.55 6.02 19.81
C ALA A 200 0.42 7.40 20.48
N ARG A 201 1.47 8.23 20.40
CA ARG A 201 1.46 9.57 20.98
C ARG A 201 0.43 10.49 20.34
N ALA A 202 0.27 10.44 19.02
CA ALA A 202 -0.75 11.22 18.33
C ALA A 202 -2.18 10.83 18.72
N LEU A 203 -2.39 9.55 19.04
CA LEU A 203 -3.68 9.00 19.45
C LEU A 203 -3.91 9.05 20.98
N GLY A 204 -2.94 9.51 21.78
CA GLY A 204 -3.05 9.55 23.24
C GLY A 204 -2.89 8.20 23.91
N VAL A 205 -2.30 7.23 23.22
CA VAL A 205 -2.02 5.90 23.80
C VAL A 205 -0.71 5.96 24.57
N GLU A 206 -0.75 5.63 25.87
CA GLU A 206 0.45 5.56 26.69
C GLU A 206 1.33 4.39 26.23
N ALA A 207 2.61 4.71 25.94
CA ALA A 207 3.61 3.68 25.69
C ALA A 207 4.01 3.00 27.01
N PRO A 208 4.17 1.67 27.06
CA PRO A 208 4.61 0.97 28.26
C PRO A 208 5.92 1.58 28.84
N PRO A 209 6.05 1.65 30.17
CA PRO A 209 7.28 2.09 30.80
C PRO A 209 8.43 1.15 30.39
N GLY A 210 9.50 1.73 29.80
CA GLY A 210 10.65 0.98 29.26
C GLY A 210 10.82 1.09 27.75
N THR A 211 9.84 1.55 27.00
CA THR A 211 9.92 1.83 25.55
C THR A 211 10.69 3.15 25.25
N MET A 212 11.01 3.92 26.26
CA MET A 212 11.83 5.13 26.11
C MET A 212 13.28 4.78 25.81
N PRO A 213 13.89 5.35 24.75
CA PRO A 213 15.31 5.14 24.51
C PRO A 213 16.10 5.67 25.69
N ARG A 214 17.02 4.86 26.24
CA ARG A 214 18.06 5.37 27.12
C ARG A 214 18.74 6.53 26.40
N LYS A 215 18.80 7.73 27.03
CA LYS A 215 19.50 8.92 26.49
C LYS A 215 20.87 8.49 25.97
N ARG A 216 21.04 8.48 24.65
CA ARG A 216 22.35 8.26 24.02
C ARG A 216 23.28 9.37 24.53
N LYS A 217 24.30 9.02 25.28
CA LYS A 217 25.37 9.97 25.67
C LYS A 217 25.91 10.59 24.38
N ARG A 218 25.75 11.89 24.21
CA ARG A 218 26.34 12.65 23.10
C ARG A 218 27.84 12.30 23.04
N ARG A 219 28.26 11.61 22.00
CA ARG A 219 29.67 11.51 21.68
C ARG A 219 30.15 12.93 21.39
N LYS A 220 31.01 13.46 22.26
CA LYS A 220 31.76 14.70 21.98
C LYS A 220 32.58 14.42 20.71
N ARG A 221 32.30 15.18 19.67
CA ARG A 221 33.23 15.28 18.53
C ARG A 221 34.47 16.00 19.08
N SER A 222 35.60 15.30 19.07
CA SER A 222 36.95 15.88 19.22
C SER A 222 37.36 16.42 17.86
#